data_5a731de643ee735ff07c0a1c51d5af0d
#
_entry.id   5a731de643ee735ff07c0a1c51d5af0d
#
_cell.length_a   1.000
_cell.length_b   1.000
_cell.length_c   1.000
_cell.angle_alpha   90.00
_cell.angle_beta   90.00
_cell.angle_gamma   90.00
#
_symmetry.space_group_name_H-M   'P 1'
#
loop_
_entity.id
_entity.type
_entity.pdbx_description
1 polymer ?
#
loop_
_entity_poly.entity_id
_entity_poly.type
_entity_poly.pdbx_seq_one_letter_code
_entity_poly.pdbx_strand_id
1 'polypeptide(L)'
;KGGDELDLGGGLKLEVIDVPGHSPCNLAFYLPDDQVMFLSDTAGFQTSDELIFPIFFQDFEINMASVRRLMSYPTKVLAIPHERIWVNEEIPDFYQRALDTAQDAYDTIVEMLDSGLDDETIKQNLFERYYRERLKVYVPENITLCVDLLLRRVRQSLLKNQA
;
A
#
# COMPACT_ATOMS: atom_id res chain seq x y z
N LYS A 1 -9.18 9.53 -15.14
CA LYS A 1 -9.60 9.49 -13.73
C LYS A 1 -10.28 8.16 -13.48
N GLY A 2 -10.49 7.80 -12.24
CA GLY A 2 -11.24 6.60 -11.91
C GLY A 2 -12.63 6.56 -12.54
N GLY A 3 -13.02 5.40 -13.04
CA GLY A 3 -14.24 5.16 -13.81
C GLY A 3 -14.10 5.43 -15.31
N ASP A 4 -12.96 5.94 -15.78
CA ASP A 4 -12.73 6.07 -17.22
C ASP A 4 -12.38 4.70 -17.82
N GLU A 5 -12.79 4.47 -19.06
CA GLU A 5 -12.39 3.34 -19.91
C GLU A 5 -11.59 3.89 -21.09
N LEU A 6 -10.43 3.31 -21.34
CA LEU A 6 -9.56 3.67 -22.44
C LEU A 6 -9.59 2.57 -23.49
N ASP A 7 -9.86 2.93 -24.75
CA ASP A 7 -9.72 2.02 -25.90
C ASP A 7 -8.25 2.06 -26.35
N LEU A 8 -7.57 0.92 -26.21
CA LEU A 8 -6.18 0.75 -26.63
C LEU A 8 -6.05 0.28 -28.10
N GLY A 9 -7.18 0.11 -28.80
CA GLY A 9 -7.24 -0.43 -30.15
C GLY A 9 -7.30 -1.96 -30.19
N GLY A 10 -7.68 -2.51 -31.34
CA GLY A 10 -7.80 -3.96 -31.50
C GLY A 10 -8.86 -4.65 -30.63
N GLY A 11 -9.77 -3.89 -30.04
CA GLY A 11 -10.79 -4.39 -29.10
C GLY A 11 -10.31 -4.43 -27.65
N LEU A 12 -9.06 -4.03 -27.36
CA LEU A 12 -8.51 -4.05 -26.00
C LEU A 12 -8.96 -2.80 -25.22
N LYS A 13 -9.55 -3.01 -24.07
CA LYS A 13 -10.03 -1.97 -23.17
C LYS A 13 -9.28 -1.98 -21.86
N LEU A 14 -9.02 -0.78 -21.33
CA LEU A 14 -8.36 -0.56 -20.04
C LEU A 14 -9.29 0.24 -19.13
N GLU A 15 -9.68 -0.34 -18.01
CA GLU A 15 -10.41 0.36 -16.95
C GLU A 15 -9.46 1.11 -16.03
N VAL A 16 -9.82 2.34 -15.68
CA VAL A 16 -9.09 3.17 -14.71
C VAL A 16 -9.82 3.13 -13.37
N ILE A 17 -9.12 2.75 -12.32
CA ILE A 17 -9.68 2.55 -10.98
C ILE A 17 -9.03 3.55 -10.02
N ASP A 18 -9.84 4.41 -9.35
CA ASP A 18 -9.33 5.23 -8.24
C ASP A 18 -9.00 4.34 -7.04
N VAL A 19 -7.80 4.45 -6.52
CA VAL A 19 -7.32 3.67 -5.36
C VAL A 19 -6.58 4.59 -4.38
N PRO A 20 -7.30 5.60 -3.80
CA PRO A 20 -6.70 6.53 -2.86
C PRO A 20 -6.21 5.83 -1.58
N GLY A 21 -5.38 6.53 -0.80
CA GLY A 21 -4.85 6.04 0.48
C GLY A 21 -3.33 6.15 0.58
N HIS A 22 -2.60 5.76 -0.47
CA HIS A 22 -1.20 6.17 -0.64
C HIS A 22 -1.11 7.67 -1.00
N SER A 23 -1.84 8.07 -2.02
CA SER A 23 -2.04 9.47 -2.39
C SER A 23 -3.49 9.71 -2.84
N PRO A 24 -3.97 10.98 -2.91
CA PRO A 24 -5.34 11.29 -3.33
C PRO A 24 -5.65 10.92 -4.78
N CYS A 25 -4.62 10.89 -5.63
CA CYS A 25 -4.74 10.66 -7.08
C CYS A 25 -4.21 9.30 -7.52
N ASN A 26 -4.07 8.37 -6.58
CA ASN A 26 -3.55 7.04 -6.88
C ASN A 26 -4.52 6.25 -7.76
N LEU A 27 -4.00 5.59 -8.79
CA LEU A 27 -4.79 4.84 -9.77
C LEU A 27 -4.26 3.42 -9.91
N ALA A 28 -5.17 2.50 -10.16
CA ALA A 28 -4.87 1.18 -10.71
C ALA A 28 -5.49 1.08 -12.12
N PHE A 29 -4.99 0.15 -12.92
CA PHE A 29 -5.48 -0.11 -14.27
C PHE A 29 -5.79 -1.58 -14.43
N TYR A 30 -6.91 -1.89 -15.10
CA TYR A 30 -7.37 -3.25 -15.26
C TYR A 30 -7.73 -3.56 -16.71
N LEU A 31 -7.24 -4.67 -17.23
CA LEU A 31 -7.59 -5.24 -18.51
C LEU A 31 -8.60 -6.38 -18.28
N PRO A 32 -9.91 -6.16 -18.46
CA PRO A 32 -10.93 -7.12 -18.05
C PRO A 32 -10.89 -8.43 -18.85
N ASP A 33 -10.65 -8.37 -20.16
CA ASP A 33 -10.63 -9.55 -21.02
C ASP A 33 -9.46 -10.50 -20.69
N ASP A 34 -8.30 -9.94 -20.35
CA ASP A 34 -7.10 -10.69 -19.99
C ASP A 34 -6.99 -10.94 -18.46
N GLN A 35 -7.82 -10.28 -17.66
CA GLN A 35 -7.80 -10.31 -16.19
C GLN A 35 -6.42 -9.89 -15.63
N VAL A 36 -5.85 -8.81 -16.21
CA VAL A 36 -4.57 -8.25 -15.80
C VAL A 36 -4.80 -6.96 -15.01
N MET A 37 -4.28 -6.91 -13.80
CA MET A 37 -4.32 -5.74 -12.92
C MET A 37 -2.92 -5.11 -12.83
N PHE A 38 -2.83 -3.80 -13.03
CA PHE A 38 -1.63 -3.00 -12.77
C PHE A 38 -1.89 -2.13 -11.55
N LEU A 39 -1.17 -2.36 -10.46
CA LEU A 39 -1.22 -1.51 -9.29
C LEU A 39 -0.22 -0.36 -9.40
N SER A 40 -0.57 0.73 -8.74
CA SER A 40 0.41 1.69 -8.23
C SER A 40 0.83 1.26 -6.82
N ASP A 41 1.29 2.21 -6.00
CA ASP A 41 1.79 1.95 -4.64
C ASP A 41 0.71 1.60 -3.59
N THR A 42 -0.50 1.19 -4.01
CA THR A 42 -1.64 0.96 -3.10
C THR A 42 -1.41 -0.16 -2.09
N ALA A 43 -0.76 -1.24 -2.54
CA ALA A 43 -0.59 -2.47 -1.73
C ALA A 43 0.76 -2.54 -0.98
N GLY A 44 1.49 -1.42 -0.90
CA GLY A 44 2.77 -1.37 -0.23
C GLY A 44 3.97 -1.67 -1.13
N PHE A 45 5.17 -1.50 -0.57
CA PHE A 45 6.43 -1.81 -1.24
C PHE A 45 6.97 -3.17 -0.77
N GLN A 46 7.09 -4.12 -1.68
CA GLN A 46 7.63 -5.45 -1.38
C GLN A 46 9.14 -5.37 -1.09
N THR A 47 9.50 -5.30 0.18
CA THR A 47 10.89 -5.19 0.65
C THR A 47 11.65 -6.50 0.49
N SER A 48 11.00 -7.63 0.84
CA SER A 48 11.50 -8.99 0.66
C SER A 48 10.36 -9.92 0.27
N ASP A 49 10.60 -11.22 0.17
CA ASP A 49 9.53 -12.18 -0.10
C ASP A 49 8.49 -12.25 1.04
N GLU A 50 8.89 -11.89 2.25
CA GLU A 50 8.04 -11.96 3.46
C GLU A 50 7.57 -10.58 3.93
N LEU A 51 8.32 -9.52 3.66
CA LEU A 51 8.10 -8.20 4.22
C LEU A 51 7.61 -7.19 3.18
N ILE A 52 6.48 -6.57 3.47
CA ILE A 52 5.95 -5.42 2.73
C ILE A 52 6.11 -4.17 3.60
N PHE A 53 6.68 -3.10 3.06
CA PHE A 53 6.66 -1.80 3.70
C PHE A 53 5.32 -1.13 3.42
N PRO A 54 4.50 -0.83 4.44
CA PRO A 54 3.18 -0.22 4.25
C PRO A 54 3.34 1.24 3.85
N ILE A 55 2.51 1.72 2.94
CA ILE A 55 2.63 3.08 2.39
C ILE A 55 1.29 3.83 2.34
N PHE A 56 0.50 3.74 3.43
CA PHE A 56 -0.76 4.50 3.59
C PHE A 56 -0.51 5.97 3.96
N PHE A 57 0.21 6.69 3.08
CA PHE A 57 0.73 8.04 3.36
C PHE A 57 -0.33 9.15 3.33
N GLN A 58 -1.54 8.86 2.84
CA GLN A 58 -2.66 9.79 2.89
C GLN A 58 -3.63 9.45 4.03
N ASP A 59 -4.11 8.21 4.08
CA ASP A 59 -5.12 7.77 5.04
C ASP A 59 -5.12 6.24 5.13
N PHE A 60 -5.09 5.71 6.34
CA PHE A 60 -5.05 4.28 6.60
C PHE A 60 -6.33 3.57 6.17
N GLU A 61 -7.50 4.05 6.62
CA GLU A 61 -8.79 3.41 6.34
C GLU A 61 -9.12 3.42 4.85
N ILE A 62 -8.84 4.55 4.19
CA ILE A 62 -9.03 4.69 2.74
C ILE A 62 -8.10 3.74 1.98
N ASN A 63 -6.85 3.58 2.41
CA ASN A 63 -5.92 2.64 1.80
C ASN A 63 -6.39 1.20 1.94
N MET A 64 -6.80 0.79 3.14
CA MET A 64 -7.34 -0.55 3.41
C MET A 64 -8.58 -0.84 2.55
N ALA A 65 -9.49 0.13 2.41
CA ALA A 65 -10.67 0.01 1.56
C ALA A 65 -10.30 -0.14 0.08
N SER A 66 -9.29 0.61 -0.40
CA SER A 66 -8.78 0.51 -1.77
C SER A 66 -8.20 -0.87 -2.07
N VAL A 67 -7.38 -1.42 -1.17
CA VAL A 67 -6.82 -2.78 -1.34
C VAL A 67 -7.94 -3.82 -1.36
N ARG A 68 -8.91 -3.76 -0.40
CA ARG A 68 -10.06 -4.69 -0.39
C ARG A 68 -10.91 -4.61 -1.66
N ARG A 69 -11.09 -3.41 -2.20
CA ARG A 69 -11.80 -3.23 -3.49
C ARG A 69 -11.05 -3.92 -4.63
N LEU A 70 -9.74 -3.78 -4.71
CA LEU A 70 -8.93 -4.42 -5.75
C LEU A 70 -8.99 -5.96 -5.67
N MET A 71 -9.06 -6.54 -4.48
CA MET A 71 -9.24 -7.98 -4.27
C MET A 71 -10.54 -8.53 -4.89
N SER A 72 -11.55 -7.69 -5.10
CA SER A 72 -12.83 -8.13 -5.69
C SER A 72 -12.80 -8.29 -7.22
N TYR A 73 -11.73 -7.82 -7.87
CA TYR A 73 -11.58 -7.97 -9.31
C TYR A 73 -11.05 -9.38 -9.66
N PRO A 74 -11.64 -10.06 -10.66
CA PRO A 74 -11.13 -11.34 -11.12
C PRO A 74 -9.78 -11.12 -11.81
N THR A 75 -8.69 -11.42 -11.13
CA THR A 75 -7.32 -11.13 -11.58
C THR A 75 -6.51 -12.41 -11.71
N LYS A 76 -5.92 -12.63 -12.90
CA LYS A 76 -5.00 -13.74 -13.19
C LYS A 76 -3.54 -13.30 -13.15
N VAL A 77 -3.27 -12.03 -13.48
CA VAL A 77 -1.94 -11.45 -13.46
C VAL A 77 -2.02 -10.11 -12.74
N LEU A 78 -1.24 -9.95 -11.69
CA LEU A 78 -1.11 -8.74 -10.92
C LEU A 78 0.30 -8.18 -11.07
N ALA A 79 0.42 -7.07 -11.77
CA ALA A 79 1.67 -6.34 -11.90
C ALA A 79 1.71 -5.23 -10.82
N ILE A 80 2.67 -5.31 -9.92
CA ILE A 80 2.90 -4.30 -8.89
C ILE A 80 4.14 -3.47 -9.23
N PRO A 81 4.22 -2.22 -8.78
CA PRO A 81 5.43 -1.43 -8.95
C PRO A 81 6.63 -2.12 -8.31
N HIS A 82 7.83 -1.70 -8.70
CA HIS A 82 9.09 -2.20 -8.15
C HIS A 82 9.40 -3.68 -8.49
N GLU A 83 9.08 -4.06 -9.74
CA GLU A 83 9.59 -5.28 -10.40
C GLU A 83 8.98 -6.61 -9.93
N ARG A 84 7.71 -6.66 -9.48
CA ARG A 84 7.08 -7.92 -9.12
C ARG A 84 5.79 -8.16 -9.90
N ILE A 85 5.59 -9.43 -10.28
CA ILE A 85 4.34 -9.93 -10.87
C ILE A 85 3.91 -11.13 -10.04
N TRP A 86 2.62 -11.17 -9.70
CA TRP A 86 1.95 -12.28 -9.05
C TRP A 86 0.96 -12.91 -10.02
N VAL A 87 0.75 -14.22 -9.93
CA VAL A 87 -0.15 -14.93 -10.83
C VAL A 87 -1.08 -15.87 -10.08
N ASN A 88 -2.33 -15.94 -10.56
CA ASN A 88 -3.34 -16.90 -10.11
C ASN A 88 -3.49 -16.96 -8.57
N GLU A 89 -3.20 -18.12 -7.97
CA GLU A 89 -3.40 -18.40 -6.54
C GLU A 89 -2.50 -17.57 -5.61
N GLU A 90 -1.42 -16.99 -6.14
CA GLU A 90 -0.52 -16.12 -5.35
C GLU A 90 -1.14 -14.74 -5.07
N ILE A 91 -2.11 -14.31 -5.90
CA ILE A 91 -2.67 -12.95 -5.84
C ILE A 91 -3.49 -12.71 -4.57
N PRO A 92 -4.43 -13.58 -4.17
CA PRO A 92 -5.16 -13.43 -2.92
C PRO A 92 -4.22 -13.37 -1.70
N ASP A 93 -3.21 -14.23 -1.66
CA ASP A 93 -2.23 -14.27 -0.57
C ASP A 93 -1.39 -13.00 -0.50
N PHE A 94 -1.00 -12.44 -1.66
CA PHE A 94 -0.31 -11.16 -1.71
C PHE A 94 -1.16 -10.02 -1.14
N TYR A 95 -2.42 -9.88 -1.58
CA TYR A 95 -3.31 -8.85 -1.07
C TYR A 95 -3.57 -9.00 0.43
N GLN A 96 -3.78 -10.24 0.91
CA GLN A 96 -4.00 -10.49 2.33
C GLN A 96 -2.76 -10.06 3.15
N ARG A 97 -1.55 -10.43 2.70
CA ARG A 97 -0.30 -9.99 3.35
C ARG A 97 -0.14 -8.47 3.34
N ALA A 98 -0.54 -7.80 2.26
CA ALA A 98 -0.51 -6.33 2.20
C ALA A 98 -1.45 -5.69 3.24
N LEU A 99 -2.66 -6.23 3.39
CA LEU A 99 -3.62 -5.80 4.43
C LEU A 99 -3.08 -6.08 5.84
N ASP A 100 -2.60 -7.29 6.09
CA ASP A 100 -2.10 -7.71 7.41
C ASP A 100 -0.88 -6.87 7.82
N THR A 101 0.03 -6.60 6.88
CA THR A 101 1.21 -5.78 7.16
C THR A 101 0.84 -4.31 7.43
N ALA A 102 -0.13 -3.77 6.71
CA ALA A 102 -0.60 -2.40 6.95
C ALA A 102 -1.30 -2.29 8.32
N GLN A 103 -2.12 -3.28 8.69
CA GLN A 103 -2.76 -3.36 9.99
C GLN A 103 -1.74 -3.51 11.12
N ASP A 104 -0.79 -4.45 10.98
CA ASP A 104 0.27 -4.66 11.96
C ASP A 104 1.14 -3.41 12.18
N ALA A 105 1.45 -2.67 11.12
CA ALA A 105 2.15 -1.40 11.25
C ALA A 105 1.33 -0.34 11.99
N TYR A 106 0.03 -0.27 11.71
CA TYR A 106 -0.89 0.63 12.41
C TYR A 106 -0.92 0.30 13.90
N ASP A 107 -1.17 -0.96 14.24
CA ASP A 107 -1.29 -1.44 15.63
C ASP A 107 0.04 -1.25 16.39
N THR A 108 1.17 -1.58 15.76
CA THR A 108 2.51 -1.35 16.33
C THR A 108 2.75 0.13 16.67
N ILE A 109 2.34 1.05 15.79
CA ILE A 109 2.47 2.49 16.06
C ILE A 109 1.56 2.91 17.21
N VAL A 110 0.32 2.41 17.27
CA VAL A 110 -0.60 2.68 18.38
C VAL A 110 -0.02 2.19 19.71
N GLU A 111 0.49 0.97 19.78
CA GLU A 111 1.13 0.41 20.97
C GLU A 111 2.33 1.25 21.44
N MET A 112 3.18 1.70 20.51
CA MET A 112 4.31 2.58 20.85
C MET A 112 3.84 3.93 21.41
N LEU A 113 2.78 4.52 20.83
CA LEU A 113 2.18 5.76 21.34
C LEU A 113 1.57 5.60 22.72
N ASP A 114 0.83 4.52 22.95
CA ASP A 114 0.19 4.21 24.25
C ASP A 114 1.24 3.92 25.33
N SER A 115 2.40 3.39 24.94
CA SER A 115 3.54 3.18 25.83
C SER A 115 4.28 4.47 26.19
N GLY A 116 3.89 5.61 25.60
CA GLY A 116 4.48 6.93 25.89
C GLY A 116 5.83 7.18 25.22
N LEU A 117 6.17 6.42 24.17
CA LEU A 117 7.39 6.69 23.41
C LEU A 117 7.27 8.02 22.65
N ASP A 118 8.38 8.75 22.56
CA ASP A 118 8.45 9.97 21.77
C ASP A 118 8.52 9.67 20.26
N ASP A 119 8.21 10.68 19.44
CA ASP A 119 8.10 10.53 18.00
C ASP A 119 9.44 10.11 17.35
N GLU A 120 10.57 10.56 17.87
CA GLU A 120 11.88 10.20 17.32
C GLU A 120 12.20 8.73 17.58
N THR A 121 11.88 8.22 18.76
CA THR A 121 12.05 6.81 19.12
C THR A 121 11.13 5.92 18.26
N ILE A 122 9.87 6.33 18.06
CA ILE A 122 8.93 5.59 17.19
C ILE A 122 9.45 5.55 15.75
N LYS A 123 9.87 6.68 15.19
CA LYS A 123 10.42 6.75 13.83
C LYS A 123 11.67 5.90 13.67
N GLN A 124 12.56 5.91 14.67
CA GLN A 124 13.76 5.07 14.65
C GLN A 124 13.41 3.58 14.63
N ASN A 125 12.48 3.14 15.47
CA ASN A 125 12.02 1.74 15.53
C ASN A 125 11.40 1.30 14.18
N LEU A 126 10.57 2.15 13.58
CA LEU A 126 9.97 1.88 12.27
C LEU A 126 11.03 1.83 11.17
N PHE A 127 11.99 2.76 11.19
CA PHE A 127 13.09 2.77 10.23
C PHE A 127 13.91 1.48 10.33
N GLU A 128 14.32 1.05 11.51
CA GLU A 128 15.09 -0.18 11.72
C GLU A 128 14.30 -1.44 11.31
N ARG A 129 12.99 -1.43 11.52
CA ARG A 129 12.10 -2.53 11.09
C ARG A 129 12.08 -2.68 9.58
N TYR A 130 11.96 -1.58 8.83
CA TYR A 130 11.66 -1.62 7.39
C TYR A 130 12.85 -1.34 6.49
N TYR A 131 13.85 -0.53 6.92
CA TYR A 131 14.98 -0.17 6.07
C TYR A 131 15.98 -1.31 5.91
N ARG A 132 15.58 -2.29 5.12
CA ARG A 132 16.40 -3.49 4.82
C ARG A 132 16.15 -3.96 3.38
N GLU A 133 17.01 -4.86 2.92
CA GLU A 133 16.93 -5.52 1.61
C GLU A 133 16.64 -4.55 0.45
N ARG A 134 15.54 -4.75 -0.29
CA ARG A 134 15.19 -3.93 -1.46
C ARG A 134 14.89 -2.47 -1.11
N LEU A 135 14.46 -2.17 0.11
CA LEU A 135 14.22 -0.79 0.50
C LEU A 135 15.52 0.03 0.60
N LYS A 136 16.69 -0.63 0.67
CA LYS A 136 18.02 0.00 0.65
C LYS A 136 18.41 0.58 -0.72
N VAL A 137 17.60 0.40 -1.76
CA VAL A 137 17.76 1.12 -3.03
C VAL A 137 17.51 2.62 -2.86
N TYR A 138 16.71 2.99 -1.86
CA TYR A 138 16.44 4.39 -1.51
C TYR A 138 17.45 4.89 -0.47
N VAL A 139 17.70 6.20 -0.49
CA VAL A 139 18.52 6.84 0.54
C VAL A 139 17.78 6.83 1.89
N PRO A 140 18.52 6.72 3.03
CA PRO A 140 17.91 6.64 4.37
C PRO A 140 16.92 7.75 4.67
N GLU A 141 17.21 8.97 4.21
CA GLU A 141 16.40 10.16 4.43
C GLU A 141 14.99 10.02 3.85
N ASN A 142 14.85 9.38 2.69
CA ASN A 142 13.54 9.13 2.09
C ASN A 142 12.70 8.19 2.97
N ILE A 143 13.31 7.14 3.50
CA ILE A 143 12.59 6.19 4.36
C ILE A 143 12.25 6.81 5.72
N THR A 144 13.12 7.68 6.24
CA THR A 144 12.82 8.47 7.45
C THR A 144 11.59 9.36 7.24
N LEU A 145 11.44 9.99 6.07
CA LEU A 145 10.23 10.76 5.73
C LEU A 145 8.99 9.85 5.61
N CYS A 146 9.15 8.66 5.02
CA CYS A 146 8.06 7.70 4.89
C CYS A 146 7.53 7.22 6.26
N VAL A 147 8.42 6.86 7.20
CA VAL A 147 8.00 6.43 8.54
C VAL A 147 7.39 7.58 9.36
N ASP A 148 7.85 8.82 9.16
CA ASP A 148 7.23 10.01 9.74
C ASP A 148 5.79 10.20 9.22
N LEU A 149 5.57 9.98 7.92
CA LEU A 149 4.22 10.01 7.35
C LEU A 149 3.31 8.93 7.96
N LEU A 150 3.78 7.70 8.11
CA LEU A 150 3.00 6.64 8.76
C LEU A 150 2.58 7.04 10.18
N LEU A 151 3.52 7.51 11.00
CA LEU A 151 3.23 7.97 12.36
C LEU A 151 2.17 9.08 12.38
N ARG A 152 2.30 10.08 11.50
CA ARG A 152 1.32 11.18 11.39
C ARG A 152 -0.06 10.66 11.00
N ARG A 153 -0.16 9.68 10.09
CA ARG A 153 -1.47 9.14 9.64
C ARG A 153 -2.15 8.33 10.73
N VAL A 154 -1.40 7.55 11.50
CA VAL A 154 -1.94 6.85 12.66
C VAL A 154 -2.46 7.84 13.70
N ARG A 155 -1.70 8.88 14.07
CA ARG A 155 -2.18 9.93 14.99
C ARG A 155 -3.45 10.61 14.48
N GLN A 156 -3.53 10.93 13.18
CA GLN A 156 -4.72 11.54 12.60
C GLN A 156 -5.94 10.60 12.65
N SER A 157 -5.75 9.31 12.40
CA SER A 157 -6.81 8.30 12.50
C SER A 157 -7.34 8.20 13.93
N LEU A 158 -6.45 8.15 14.93
CA LEU A 158 -6.82 8.10 16.34
C LEU A 158 -7.66 9.33 16.77
N LEU A 159 -7.30 10.53 16.30
CA LEU A 159 -8.06 11.75 16.60
C LEU A 159 -9.45 11.75 15.96
N LYS A 160 -9.60 11.21 14.75
CA LYS A 160 -10.90 11.07 14.08
C LYS A 160 -11.84 10.12 14.85
N ASN A 161 -11.29 9.06 15.43
CA ASN A 161 -12.07 8.04 16.14
C ASN A 161 -12.51 8.48 17.55
N GLN A 162 -11.97 9.60 18.06
CA GLN A 162 -12.33 10.18 19.35
C GLN A 162 -13.36 11.32 19.24
N ALA A 163 -13.68 11.79 18.02
CA ALA A 163 -14.59 12.89 17.75
C ALA A 163 -16.00 12.39 17.37
#